data_fec33c104f1a2ad97c75d1c90725254c
#
_entry.id   fec33c104f1a2ad97c75d1c90725254c
#
_cell.length_a   1.000
_cell.length_b   1.000
_cell.length_c   1.000
_cell.angle_alpha   90.00
_cell.angle_beta   90.00
_cell.angle_gamma   90.00
#
_symmetry.space_group_name_H-M   'P 1'
#
loop_
_entity.id
_entity.type
_entity.pdbx_description
1 polymer ?
#
loop_
_entity_poly.entity_id
_entity_poly.type
_entity_poly.pdbx_seq_one_letter_code
_entity_poly.pdbx_strand_id
1 'polypeptide(L)' 'MDTSCQRDDLEQLRAEFPDWAIEARWTATGTGPDQRYLLAQKDDRIVTAWTAGDLAAEIRRRTGAR' A
#
# COMPACT_ATOMS: atom_id res chain seq x y z
N MET A 1 -13.21 10.25 -12.88
CA MET A 1 -13.77 9.24 -12.06
C MET A 1 -12.72 8.23 -11.59
N ASP A 2 -11.77 8.01 -12.39
CA ASP A 2 -10.81 6.98 -12.10
C ASP A 2 -9.81 7.38 -11.05
N THR A 3 -9.56 8.67 -10.91
CA THR A 3 -8.65 9.10 -9.87
C THR A 3 -9.21 8.85 -8.49
N SER A 4 -10.51 8.88 -8.35
CA SER A 4 -11.07 8.64 -7.02
C SER A 4 -10.92 7.17 -6.64
N CYS A 5 -10.76 6.27 -7.60
CA CYS A 5 -10.55 4.87 -7.26
C CYS A 5 -9.24 4.66 -6.52
N GLN A 6 -8.20 5.36 -6.93
CA GLN A 6 -6.92 5.22 -6.26
C GLN A 6 -7.00 5.73 -4.83
N ARG A 7 -7.70 6.82 -4.65
CA ARG A 7 -7.85 7.37 -3.33
C ARG A 7 -8.68 6.45 -2.44
N ASP A 8 -9.71 5.85 -3.03
CA ASP A 8 -10.54 4.93 -2.28
C ASP A 8 -9.75 3.72 -1.82
N ASP A 9 -8.84 3.24 -2.67
CA ASP A 9 -8.02 2.09 -2.30
C ASP A 9 -7.19 2.39 -1.06
N LEU A 10 -6.58 3.55 -1.02
CA LEU A 10 -5.78 3.92 0.13
C LEU A 10 -6.64 4.04 1.37
N GLU A 11 -7.78 4.67 1.24
CA GLU A 11 -8.67 4.86 2.38
C GLU A 11 -9.19 3.53 2.89
N GLN A 12 -9.49 2.63 1.98
CA GLN A 12 -9.94 1.31 2.38
C GLN A 12 -8.85 0.57 3.13
N LEU A 13 -7.63 0.65 2.66
CA LEU A 13 -6.53 -0.01 3.35
C LEU A 13 -6.32 0.57 4.72
N ARG A 14 -6.40 1.87 4.84
CA ARG A 14 -6.23 2.50 6.14
C ARG A 14 -7.34 2.13 7.10
N ALA A 15 -8.56 2.01 6.60
CA ALA A 15 -9.67 1.61 7.43
C ALA A 15 -9.57 0.15 7.82
N GLU A 16 -9.10 -0.68 6.92
CA GLU A 16 -8.99 -2.10 7.16
C GLU A 16 -7.82 -2.44 8.07
N PHE A 17 -6.74 -1.68 7.94
CA PHE A 17 -5.53 -1.92 8.72
C PHE A 17 -5.14 -0.63 9.45
N PRO A 18 -5.91 -0.24 10.46
CA PRO A 18 -5.64 1.02 11.14
C PRO A 18 -4.31 1.04 11.90
N ASP A 19 -3.77 -0.12 12.21
CA ASP A 19 -2.50 -0.19 12.91
C ASP A 19 -1.32 0.06 11.98
N TRP A 20 -1.55 0.09 10.69
CA TRP A 20 -0.50 0.28 9.72
C TRP A 20 -0.54 1.68 9.14
N ALA A 21 0.61 2.28 8.99
CA ALA A 21 0.73 3.57 8.30
C ALA A 21 0.88 3.29 6.81
N ILE A 22 -0.17 3.58 6.05
CA ILE A 22 -0.22 3.23 4.64
C ILE A 22 -0.15 4.50 3.82
N GLU A 23 0.72 4.50 2.82
CA GLU A 23 0.86 5.64 1.94
C GLU A 23 1.28 5.19 0.55
N ALA A 24 1.10 6.07 -0.41
CA ALA A 24 1.49 5.81 -1.79
C ALA A 24 2.76 6.59 -2.06
N ARG A 25 3.69 5.97 -2.77
CA ARG A 25 4.94 6.60 -3.14
C ARG A 25 5.22 6.33 -4.59
N TRP A 26 6.15 7.08 -5.13
CA TRP A 26 6.53 6.96 -6.53
C TRP A 26 7.98 6.56 -6.63
N THR A 27 8.27 5.68 -7.58
CA THR A 27 9.64 5.33 -7.86
C THR A 27 10.25 6.38 -8.77
N ALA A 28 11.44 6.83 -8.45
CA ALA A 28 12.14 7.78 -9.28
C ALA A 28 13.34 7.07 -9.89
N THR A 29 13.11 6.36 -10.98
CA THR A 29 14.17 5.57 -11.58
C THR A 29 15.09 6.39 -12.46
N GLY A 30 14.63 7.55 -12.90
CA GLY A 30 15.45 8.37 -13.79
C GLY A 30 15.34 7.99 -15.25
N THR A 31 14.95 6.77 -15.53
CA THR A 31 14.72 6.34 -16.89
C THR A 31 13.34 5.71 -16.94
N GLY A 32 12.54 6.14 -17.90
CA GLY A 32 11.21 5.63 -18.04
C GLY A 32 10.24 6.30 -17.07
N PRO A 33 8.98 5.93 -17.14
CA PRO A 33 7.94 6.57 -16.33
C PRO A 33 8.04 6.13 -14.87
N ASP A 34 7.70 7.06 -13.99
CA ASP A 34 7.60 6.74 -12.58
C ASP A 34 6.45 5.79 -12.34
N GLN A 35 6.65 4.88 -11.43
CA GLN A 35 5.61 3.92 -11.07
C GLN A 35 5.21 4.14 -9.63
N ARG A 36 3.92 4.02 -9.40
CA ARG A 36 3.35 4.22 -8.08
C ARG A 36 3.34 2.89 -7.34
N TYR A 37 3.81 2.91 -6.12
CA TYR A 37 3.72 1.72 -5.28
C TYR A 37 3.15 2.11 -3.93
N LEU A 38 2.65 1.13 -3.20
CA LEU A 38 2.03 1.34 -1.91
C LEU A 38 2.95 0.81 -0.83
N LEU A 39 2.96 1.52 0.28
CA LEU A 39 3.84 1.18 1.39
C LEU A 39 3.05 1.15 2.68
N ALA A 40 3.24 0.10 3.46
CA ALA A 40 2.61 -0.01 4.77
C ALA A 40 3.71 -0.23 5.80
N GLN A 41 3.63 0.51 6.88
CA GLN A 41 4.65 0.44 7.92
C GLN A 41 3.98 0.29 9.27
N LYS A 42 4.52 -0.61 10.08
CA LYS A 42 4.04 -0.82 11.43
C LYS A 42 5.23 -1.19 12.30
N ASP A 43 5.47 -0.36 13.34
CA ASP A 43 6.62 -0.57 14.20
C ASP A 43 7.89 -0.61 13.36
N ASP A 44 8.57 -1.72 13.30
CA ASP A 44 9.78 -1.85 12.51
C ASP A 44 9.56 -2.70 11.26
N ARG A 45 8.31 -2.92 10.87
CA ARG A 45 7.99 -3.72 9.70
C ARG A 45 7.55 -2.82 8.55
N ILE A 46 8.04 -3.14 7.38
CA ILE A 46 7.69 -2.39 6.19
C ILE A 46 7.29 -3.37 5.10
N VAL A 47 6.15 -3.10 4.49
CA VAL A 47 5.62 -3.92 3.41
C VAL A 47 5.33 -3.02 2.23
N THR A 48 5.74 -3.45 1.06
CA THR A 48 5.46 -2.69 -0.15
C THR A 48 4.81 -3.60 -1.17
N ALA A 49 4.00 -3.00 -2.03
CA ALA A 49 3.33 -3.73 -3.09
C ALA A 49 2.93 -2.76 -4.18
N TRP A 50 2.67 -3.31 -5.35
CA TRP A 50 2.30 -2.47 -6.49
C TRP A 50 0.83 -2.16 -6.54
N THR A 51 -0.01 -3.00 -5.94
CA THR A 51 -1.45 -2.79 -5.96
C THR A 51 -1.99 -2.88 -4.55
N ALA A 52 -3.20 -2.32 -4.37
CA ALA A 52 -3.83 -2.37 -3.06
C ALA A 52 -4.16 -3.80 -2.66
N GLY A 53 -4.58 -4.61 -3.61
CA GLY A 53 -4.88 -5.99 -3.30
C GLY A 53 -3.66 -6.76 -2.84
N ASP A 54 -2.54 -6.53 -3.52
CA ASP A 54 -1.30 -7.18 -3.13
C ASP A 54 -0.86 -6.72 -1.75
N LEU A 55 -0.98 -5.42 -1.49
CA LEU A 55 -0.57 -4.91 -0.20
C LEU A 55 -1.43 -5.49 0.91
N ALA A 56 -2.72 -5.56 0.71
CA ALA A 56 -3.61 -6.13 1.71
C ALA A 56 -3.25 -7.58 2.00
N ALA A 57 -2.97 -8.34 0.95
CA ALA A 57 -2.59 -9.73 1.12
C ALA A 57 -1.31 -9.86 1.93
N GLU A 58 -0.33 -9.00 1.64
CA GLU A 58 0.93 -9.04 2.37
C GLU A 58 0.74 -8.67 3.83
N ILE A 59 -0.08 -7.68 4.09
CA ILE A 59 -0.33 -7.28 5.47
C ILE A 59 -1.00 -8.40 6.23
N ARG A 60 -1.98 -9.05 5.61
CA ARG A 60 -2.69 -10.14 6.27
C ARG A 60 -1.76 -11.29 6.61
N ARG A 61 -0.84 -11.57 5.72
CA ARG A 61 0.13 -12.62 6.00
C ARG A 61 0.98 -12.28 7.22
N ARG A 62 1.39 -11.01 7.31
CA ARG A 62 2.28 -10.62 8.38
C ARG A 62 1.59 -10.42 9.71
N THR A 63 0.31 -10.16 9.69
CA THR A 63 -0.42 -10.03 10.94
C THR A 63 -0.77 -11.39 11.53
N GLY A 64 -0.31 -12.45 10.92
CA GLY A 64 -0.54 -13.76 11.45
C GLY A 64 -1.97 -14.23 11.28
N ALA A 65 -2.62 -13.73 10.27
CA ALA A 65 -3.98 -14.18 10.02
C ALA A 65 -3.97 -15.69 9.81
N ARG A 66 -4.84 -16.31 10.47
CA ARG A 66 -4.88 -17.74 10.40
C ARG A 66 -5.94 -18.21 9.50
#